data_7969970386d965d94454ab8d8d7ede28
#
_entry.id   7969970386d965d94454ab8d8d7ede28
#
_cell.length_a   1.000
_cell.length_b   1.000
_cell.length_c   1.000
_cell.angle_alpha   90.00
_cell.angle_beta   90.00
_cell.angle_gamma   90.00
#
_symmetry.space_group_name_H-M   'P 1'
#
loop_
_entity.id
_entity.type
_entity.pdbx_description
1 polymer ?
#
loop_
_entity_poly.entity_id
_entity_poly.type
_entity_poly.pdbx_seq_one_letter_code
_entity_poly.pdbx_strand_id
1 'polypeptide(L)'
;MSGYMVGNDDKSDAMLNFTKAYQNNDIGSVKSIFSENVIFHINDTDLTFDEVNEGFSAGHNFFDNIKHSDADVSTMYYNDGQIFTNYWYTWSAVSKKTNNKITLKGYCWFKWENDKVVEVYNAFDPTAYIAEMAN
;
A
#
# COMPACT_ATOMS: atom_id res chain seq x y z
N MET A 1 -23.13 -2.83 -10.74
CA MET A 1 -22.21 -3.94 -11.02
C MET A 1 -22.23 -4.92 -9.87
N SER A 2 -22.54 -6.15 -10.14
CA SER A 2 -22.60 -7.20 -9.13
C SER A 2 -21.36 -8.11 -9.20
N GLY A 3 -21.13 -8.81 -8.13
CA GLY A 3 -20.05 -9.77 -8.01
C GLY A 3 -20.04 -10.37 -6.61
N TYR A 4 -18.94 -10.91 -6.18
CA TYR A 4 -18.78 -11.43 -4.82
C TYR A 4 -17.45 -10.99 -4.23
N MET A 5 -17.38 -11.00 -2.90
CA MET A 5 -16.24 -10.53 -2.14
C MET A 5 -15.74 -11.63 -1.22
N VAL A 6 -14.42 -11.80 -1.16
CA VAL A 6 -13.75 -12.71 -0.22
C VAL A 6 -12.60 -12.01 0.46
N GLY A 7 -12.29 -12.45 1.70
CA GLY A 7 -11.24 -11.83 2.51
C GLY A 7 -10.04 -12.71 2.78
N ASN A 8 -10.01 -13.92 2.23
CA ASN A 8 -8.96 -14.91 2.53
C ASN A 8 -8.46 -15.66 1.30
N ASP A 9 -8.53 -15.02 0.13
CA ASP A 9 -8.01 -15.57 -1.12
C ASP A 9 -6.55 -15.18 -1.34
N ASP A 10 -5.93 -15.74 -2.39
CA ASP A 10 -4.54 -15.47 -2.73
C ASP A 10 -4.26 -13.99 -3.00
N LYS A 11 -5.21 -13.28 -3.58
CA LYS A 11 -5.04 -11.86 -3.91
C LYS A 11 -5.11 -10.99 -2.66
N SER A 12 -5.97 -11.33 -1.70
CA SER A 12 -5.98 -10.67 -0.39
C SER A 12 -4.67 -10.94 0.36
N ASP A 13 -4.15 -12.17 0.29
CA ASP A 13 -2.86 -12.51 0.88
C ASP A 13 -1.71 -11.72 0.23
N ALA A 14 -1.76 -11.50 -1.07
CA ALA A 14 -0.74 -10.70 -1.77
C ALA A 14 -0.72 -9.26 -1.25
N MET A 15 -1.87 -8.66 -0.97
CA MET A 15 -1.94 -7.33 -0.37
C MET A 15 -1.30 -7.32 1.02
N LEU A 16 -1.61 -8.32 1.86
CA LEU A 16 -1.01 -8.42 3.20
C LEU A 16 0.50 -8.65 3.13
N ASN A 17 0.96 -9.44 2.16
CA ASN A 17 2.39 -9.66 1.96
C ASN A 17 3.10 -8.39 1.51
N PHE A 18 2.46 -7.58 0.68
CA PHE A 18 3.00 -6.28 0.27
C PHE A 18 3.15 -5.36 1.50
N THR A 19 2.12 -5.29 2.33
CA THR A 19 2.16 -4.49 3.56
C THR A 19 3.29 -4.93 4.49
N LYS A 20 3.46 -6.24 4.66
CA LYS A 20 4.53 -6.79 5.49
C LYS A 20 5.90 -6.44 4.91
N ALA A 21 6.07 -6.55 3.60
CA ALA A 21 7.31 -6.17 2.93
C ALA A 21 7.61 -4.68 3.12
N TYR A 22 6.60 -3.84 3.04
CA TYR A 22 6.74 -2.41 3.30
C TYR A 22 7.19 -2.14 4.74
N GLN A 23 6.55 -2.77 5.72
CA GLN A 23 6.91 -2.61 7.14
C GLN A 23 8.36 -3.04 7.39
N ASN A 24 8.82 -4.05 6.69
CA ASN A 24 10.18 -4.58 6.81
C ASN A 24 11.20 -3.88 5.91
N ASN A 25 10.78 -2.81 5.20
CA ASN A 25 11.62 -2.10 4.23
C ASN A 25 12.18 -3.02 3.15
N ASP A 26 11.32 -3.88 2.60
CA ASP A 26 11.73 -4.94 1.66
C ASP A 26 10.71 -5.11 0.52
N ILE A 27 10.18 -4.00 0.00
CA ILE A 27 9.17 -4.01 -1.07
C ILE A 27 9.68 -4.74 -2.31
N GLY A 28 10.97 -4.63 -2.60
CA GLY A 28 11.55 -5.30 -3.76
C GLY A 28 11.33 -6.81 -3.78
N SER A 29 11.19 -7.43 -2.61
CA SER A 29 10.97 -8.89 -2.50
C SER A 29 9.63 -9.36 -3.09
N VAL A 30 8.67 -8.46 -3.24
CA VAL A 30 7.33 -8.79 -3.77
C VAL A 30 7.09 -8.19 -5.15
N LYS A 31 8.12 -7.72 -5.83
CA LYS A 31 8.00 -7.11 -7.16
C LYS A 31 7.28 -8.02 -8.16
N SER A 32 7.44 -9.32 -8.02
CA SER A 32 6.88 -10.30 -8.99
C SER A 32 5.34 -10.33 -9.03
N ILE A 33 4.64 -9.79 -8.04
CA ILE A 33 3.18 -9.73 -8.08
C ILE A 33 2.66 -8.60 -8.99
N PHE A 34 3.53 -7.68 -9.39
CA PHE A 34 3.17 -6.52 -10.21
C PHE A 34 3.56 -6.74 -11.66
N SER A 35 2.76 -6.19 -12.59
CA SER A 35 3.12 -6.16 -14.00
C SER A 35 4.30 -5.21 -14.20
N GLU A 36 5.03 -5.39 -15.32
CA GLU A 36 6.17 -4.51 -15.64
C GLU A 36 5.75 -3.05 -15.80
N ASN A 37 4.52 -2.81 -16.23
CA ASN A 37 4.00 -1.47 -16.51
C ASN A 37 3.03 -0.99 -15.42
N VAL A 38 3.09 -1.56 -14.23
CA VAL A 38 2.22 -1.17 -13.13
C VAL A 38 2.35 0.32 -12.83
N ILE A 39 1.22 0.97 -12.57
CA ILE A 39 1.18 2.38 -12.18
C ILE A 39 0.61 2.46 -10.77
N PHE A 40 1.30 3.18 -9.90
CA PHE A 40 0.86 3.48 -8.54
C PHE A 40 0.35 4.92 -8.51
N HIS A 41 -0.93 5.06 -8.18
CA HIS A 41 -1.54 6.37 -7.91
C HIS A 41 -1.45 6.62 -6.41
N ILE A 42 -0.44 7.37 -6.00
CA ILE A 42 -0.24 7.70 -4.59
C ILE A 42 -0.76 9.12 -4.37
N ASN A 43 -1.94 9.24 -3.77
CA ASN A 43 -2.69 10.49 -3.72
C ASN A 43 -2.82 11.07 -5.14
N ASP A 44 -2.22 12.22 -5.43
CA ASP A 44 -2.29 12.88 -6.73
C ASP A 44 -1.09 12.61 -7.64
N THR A 45 -0.20 11.70 -7.26
CA THR A 45 1.05 11.45 -7.99
C THR A 45 1.06 10.04 -8.56
N ASP A 46 1.42 9.91 -9.84
CA ASP A 46 1.55 8.62 -10.51
C ASP A 46 3.02 8.20 -10.52
N LEU A 47 3.30 7.00 -10.05
CA LEU A 47 4.65 6.49 -9.86
C LEU A 47 4.79 5.08 -10.44
N THR A 48 6.01 4.75 -10.86
CA THR A 48 6.38 3.36 -11.21
C THR A 48 6.65 2.55 -9.94
N PHE A 49 6.76 1.22 -10.09
CA PHE A 49 7.14 0.37 -8.96
C PHE A 49 8.48 0.81 -8.35
N ASP A 50 9.49 1.08 -9.18
CA ASP A 50 10.81 1.45 -8.67
C ASP A 50 10.77 2.79 -7.92
N GLU A 51 9.99 3.74 -8.39
CA GLU A 51 9.79 5.02 -7.71
C GLU A 51 9.09 4.85 -6.37
N VAL A 52 8.08 3.97 -6.30
CA VAL A 52 7.38 3.65 -5.04
C VAL A 52 8.33 2.96 -4.06
N ASN A 53 9.10 1.98 -4.54
CA ASN A 53 10.07 1.27 -3.71
C ASN A 53 11.10 2.26 -3.13
N GLU A 54 11.63 3.14 -3.94
CA GLU A 54 12.57 4.16 -3.51
C GLU A 54 11.95 5.12 -2.49
N GLY A 55 10.76 5.66 -2.80
CA GLY A 55 10.09 6.63 -1.93
C GLY A 55 9.66 6.03 -0.59
N PHE A 56 9.12 4.82 -0.61
CA PHE A 56 8.68 4.17 0.63
C PHE A 56 9.87 3.72 1.47
N SER A 57 10.97 3.29 0.84
CA SER A 57 12.21 2.99 1.54
C SER A 57 12.80 4.23 2.20
N ALA A 58 12.75 5.37 1.53
CA ALA A 58 13.24 6.63 2.08
C ALA A 58 12.49 7.02 3.37
N GLY A 59 11.20 6.70 3.46
CA GLY A 59 10.41 6.95 4.66
C GLY A 59 10.98 6.27 5.90
N HIS A 60 11.61 5.12 5.75
CA HIS A 60 12.24 4.41 6.86
C HIS A 60 13.47 5.15 7.43
N ASN A 61 13.98 6.15 6.72
CA ASN A 61 15.06 7.00 7.23
C ASN A 61 14.55 8.05 8.23
N PHE A 62 13.25 8.32 8.24
CA PHE A 62 12.62 9.36 9.06
C PHE A 62 11.78 8.79 10.20
N PHE A 63 11.37 7.52 10.11
CA PHE A 63 10.44 6.93 11.05
C PHE A 63 10.91 5.56 11.54
N ASP A 64 10.69 5.30 12.83
CA ASP A 64 10.84 3.99 13.45
C ASP A 64 9.47 3.36 13.69
N ASN A 65 9.43 2.05 13.85
CA ASN A 65 8.22 1.29 14.19
C ASN A 65 7.07 1.53 13.21
N ILE A 66 7.38 1.62 11.92
CA ILE A 66 6.37 1.73 10.87
C ILE A 66 5.52 0.46 10.89
N LYS A 67 4.21 0.62 11.04
CA LYS A 67 3.30 -0.53 11.03
C LYS A 67 1.90 -0.13 10.59
N HIS A 68 1.17 -1.13 10.08
CA HIS A 68 -0.25 -1.05 9.82
C HIS A 68 -1.01 -1.80 10.91
N SER A 69 -2.11 -1.23 11.36
CA SER A 69 -3.01 -1.84 12.35
C SER A 69 -4.45 -1.56 11.96
N ASP A 70 -5.40 -2.21 12.64
CA ASP A 70 -6.83 -2.08 12.36
C ASP A 70 -7.11 -2.24 10.87
N ALA A 71 -6.46 -3.24 10.26
CA ALA A 71 -6.47 -3.43 8.82
C ALA A 71 -7.52 -4.45 8.41
N ASP A 72 -8.23 -4.13 7.32
CA ASP A 72 -9.19 -5.03 6.68
C ASP A 72 -8.83 -5.19 5.22
N VAL A 73 -8.82 -6.41 4.73
CA VAL A 73 -8.57 -6.72 3.33
C VAL A 73 -9.69 -7.56 2.75
N SER A 74 -10.07 -7.29 1.51
CA SER A 74 -11.02 -8.11 0.77
C SER A 74 -10.75 -7.97 -0.73
N THR A 75 -11.09 -9.02 -1.48
CA THR A 75 -11.00 -9.00 -2.94
C THR A 75 -12.39 -9.09 -3.51
N MET A 76 -12.72 -8.17 -4.41
CA MET A 76 -14.00 -8.12 -5.10
C MET A 76 -13.83 -8.68 -6.52
N TYR A 77 -14.62 -9.69 -6.83
CA TYR A 77 -14.69 -10.33 -8.14
C TYR A 77 -15.97 -9.87 -8.82
N TYR A 78 -15.87 -8.90 -9.73
CA TYR A 78 -17.02 -8.35 -10.42
C TYR A 78 -17.50 -9.27 -11.55
N ASN A 79 -18.79 -9.22 -11.83
CA ASN A 79 -19.40 -10.07 -12.87
C ASN A 79 -18.87 -9.76 -14.28
N ASP A 80 -18.30 -8.58 -14.50
CA ASP A 80 -17.67 -8.22 -15.78
C ASP A 80 -16.23 -8.71 -15.92
N GLY A 81 -15.72 -9.44 -14.92
CA GLY A 81 -14.37 -9.98 -14.91
C GLY A 81 -13.32 -9.09 -14.26
N GLN A 82 -13.66 -7.88 -13.85
CA GLN A 82 -12.72 -7.03 -13.13
C GLN A 82 -12.50 -7.57 -11.72
N ILE A 83 -11.25 -7.46 -11.23
CA ILE A 83 -10.87 -7.96 -9.91
C ILE A 83 -10.08 -6.87 -9.20
N PHE A 84 -10.55 -6.49 -8.01
CA PHE A 84 -9.90 -5.48 -7.18
C PHE A 84 -9.72 -6.03 -5.77
N THR A 85 -8.54 -5.87 -5.20
CA THR A 85 -8.29 -6.10 -3.78
C THR A 85 -8.31 -4.77 -3.07
N ASN A 86 -9.11 -4.67 -2.02
CA ASN A 86 -9.28 -3.45 -1.23
C ASN A 86 -8.67 -3.64 0.14
N TYR A 87 -8.05 -2.59 0.66
CA TYR A 87 -7.32 -2.64 1.92
C TYR A 87 -7.48 -1.32 2.65
N TRP A 88 -8.01 -1.38 3.87
CA TRP A 88 -8.13 -0.25 4.78
C TRP A 88 -7.17 -0.47 5.93
N TYR A 89 -6.45 0.57 6.33
CA TYR A 89 -5.42 0.42 7.35
C TYR A 89 -5.27 1.69 8.18
N THR A 90 -4.68 1.51 9.35
CA THR A 90 -4.14 2.62 10.16
C THR A 90 -2.63 2.51 10.12
N TRP A 91 -1.97 3.51 9.57
CA TRP A 91 -0.52 3.61 9.54
C TRP A 91 -0.05 4.33 10.78
N SER A 92 0.97 3.82 11.43
CA SER A 92 1.59 4.50 12.56
C SER A 92 3.09 4.30 12.55
N ALA A 93 3.80 5.28 13.11
CA ALA A 93 5.23 5.26 13.23
C ALA A 93 5.68 6.29 14.27
N VAL A 94 6.95 6.25 14.64
CA VAL A 94 7.55 7.22 15.53
C VAL A 94 8.58 8.03 14.76
N SER A 95 8.45 9.34 14.78
CA SER A 95 9.41 10.24 14.13
C SER A 95 10.78 10.13 14.81
N LYS A 96 11.82 9.88 14.03
CA LYS A 96 13.20 9.86 14.54
C LYS A 96 13.65 11.23 15.00
N LYS A 97 13.12 12.29 14.38
CA LYS A 97 13.47 13.68 14.66
C LYS A 97 12.86 14.19 15.97
N THR A 98 11.55 13.97 16.13
CA THR A 98 10.80 14.55 17.27
C THR A 98 10.44 13.54 18.34
N ASN A 99 10.57 12.25 18.03
CA ASN A 99 10.09 11.14 18.85
C ASN A 99 8.56 11.13 19.05
N ASN A 100 7.83 11.88 18.22
CA ASN A 100 6.37 11.89 18.24
C ASN A 100 5.82 10.67 17.51
N LYS A 101 4.74 10.10 18.04
CA LYS A 101 3.99 9.07 17.35
C LYS A 101 3.03 9.73 16.35
N ILE A 102 3.12 9.30 15.10
CA ILE A 102 2.24 9.76 14.03
C ILE A 102 1.29 8.62 13.66
N THR A 103 0.02 8.93 13.50
CA THR A 103 -1.00 7.98 13.12
C THR A 103 -1.87 8.59 12.02
N LEU A 104 -2.11 7.81 10.96
CA LEU A 104 -3.02 8.22 9.90
C LEU A 104 -3.76 7.02 9.33
N LYS A 105 -4.90 7.27 8.71
CA LYS A 105 -5.70 6.23 8.07
C LYS A 105 -5.50 6.29 6.57
N GLY A 106 -5.51 5.12 5.94
CA GLY A 106 -5.36 5.03 4.51
C GLY A 106 -6.25 3.98 3.89
N TYR A 107 -6.34 4.05 2.58
CA TYR A 107 -7.07 3.12 1.77
C TYR A 107 -6.27 2.83 0.52
N CYS A 108 -6.18 1.54 0.16
CA CYS A 108 -5.42 1.10 -1.00
C CYS A 108 -6.23 0.07 -1.78
N TRP A 109 -6.13 0.08 -3.11
CA TRP A 109 -6.63 -1.04 -3.91
C TRP A 109 -5.59 -1.47 -4.94
N PHE A 110 -5.62 -2.78 -5.23
CA PHE A 110 -4.90 -3.40 -6.34
C PHE A 110 -5.91 -3.78 -7.41
N LYS A 111 -5.64 -3.45 -8.67
CA LYS A 111 -6.39 -3.95 -9.80
C LYS A 111 -5.58 -5.06 -10.46
N TRP A 112 -6.23 -6.19 -10.70
CA TRP A 112 -5.58 -7.40 -11.20
C TRP A 112 -5.95 -7.65 -12.66
N GLU A 113 -4.97 -8.09 -13.47
CA GLU A 113 -5.15 -8.65 -14.79
C GLU A 113 -4.14 -9.78 -14.97
N ASN A 114 -4.61 -10.96 -15.41
CA ASN A 114 -3.75 -12.13 -15.67
C ASN A 114 -2.85 -12.47 -14.46
N ASP A 115 -3.42 -12.45 -13.26
CA ASP A 115 -2.74 -12.75 -12.00
C ASP A 115 -1.60 -11.78 -11.65
N LYS A 116 -1.56 -10.60 -12.25
CA LYS A 116 -0.63 -9.53 -11.92
C LYS A 116 -1.39 -8.27 -11.55
N VAL A 117 -0.81 -7.51 -10.63
CA VAL A 117 -1.34 -6.17 -10.31
C VAL A 117 -0.91 -5.21 -11.40
N VAL A 118 -1.86 -4.58 -12.05
CA VAL A 118 -1.59 -3.64 -13.15
C VAL A 118 -1.73 -2.19 -12.72
N GLU A 119 -2.46 -1.94 -11.65
CA GLU A 119 -2.72 -0.59 -11.16
C GLU A 119 -2.93 -0.63 -9.65
N VAL A 120 -2.40 0.37 -8.95
CA VAL A 120 -2.53 0.53 -7.50
C VAL A 120 -3.02 1.94 -7.21
N TYR A 121 -3.92 2.05 -6.26
CA TYR A 121 -4.37 3.33 -5.73
C TYR A 121 -4.14 3.34 -4.22
N ASN A 122 -3.51 4.38 -3.69
CA ASN A 122 -3.31 4.53 -2.26
C ASN A 122 -3.59 5.98 -1.88
N ALA A 123 -4.55 6.16 -1.00
CA ALA A 123 -4.97 7.49 -0.55
C ALA A 123 -4.81 7.59 0.97
N PHE A 124 -4.19 8.68 1.40
CA PHE A 124 -4.03 9.01 2.81
C PHE A 124 -3.76 10.51 2.93
N ASP A 125 -3.96 11.05 4.11
CA ASP A 125 -3.60 12.46 4.37
C ASP A 125 -2.13 12.53 4.77
N PRO A 126 -1.24 13.07 3.92
CA PRO A 126 0.18 13.08 4.18
C PRO A 126 0.64 14.24 5.07
N THR A 127 -0.24 15.09 5.55
CA THR A 127 0.12 16.35 6.20
C THR A 127 1.10 16.15 7.36
N ALA A 128 0.75 15.29 8.32
CA ALA A 128 1.62 15.04 9.47
C ALA A 128 2.91 14.31 9.07
N TYR A 129 2.81 13.39 8.12
CA TYR A 129 3.96 12.65 7.60
C TYR A 129 4.99 13.60 6.96
N ILE A 130 4.52 14.50 6.08
CA ILE A 130 5.39 15.47 5.40
C ILE A 130 6.00 16.44 6.42
N ALA A 131 5.21 16.88 7.39
CA ALA A 131 5.70 17.83 8.42
C ALA A 131 6.87 17.24 9.21
N GLU A 132 6.83 15.94 9.53
CA GLU A 132 7.91 15.30 10.27
C GLU A 132 9.17 15.06 9.42
N MET A 133 9.03 14.99 8.09
CA MET A 133 10.19 14.88 7.20
C MET A 133 10.81 16.21 6.85
N ALA A 134 10.10 17.32 7.06
CA ALA A 134 10.60 18.66 6.79
C ALA A 134 11.59 19.10 7.87
N ASN A 135 12.48 19.98 7.50
CA ASN A 135 13.46 20.56 8.43
C ASN A 135 12.89 21.78 9.14
#